data_081139b3985e7a35f5c843cc87890b2b
#
_entry.id   081139b3985e7a35f5c843cc87890b2b
#
_cell.length_a   1.000
_cell.length_b   1.000
_cell.length_c   1.000
_cell.angle_alpha   90.00
_cell.angle_beta   90.00
_cell.angle_gamma   90.00
#
_symmetry.space_group_name_H-M   'P 1'
#
loop_
_entity.id
_entity.type
_entity.pdbx_description
1 polymer ?
#
loop_
_entity_poly.entity_id
_entity_poly.type
_entity_poly.pdbx_seq_one_letter_code
_entity_poly.pdbx_strand_id
1 'polypeptide(L)'
;MMKYLAAADTKTTFHFEIKADILSEEVLDFLATVPKGRFQFEIGVQTTNPPTLKAINRQDNWEKLVHNCQRLLGFGNMHLHLDLIAGLPYEGLAEFRKSFDDVYGLKPDMLQLGFLKVLPGTQMNKETAMHGLRYMDEPPYEILATNYMPYEELQFLKRLESVFEQTYNTGYFGNVLRYLIEKNNAGAFAFYEKLTNWWVAAGHYPQTHNAKGVAKILYDFILENYAEEAEVLIEILRYDVFKDIAGWKPEWLRWNTEAIFETVSDFWRDEEKVSKYIAGYKFSSWRQIHKNYPIELFKNDFITGEARNYYVMVENVGEESKVSEVIL
;
A
#
# COMPACT_ATOMS: atom_id res chain seq x y z
N MET A 1 14.22 21.32 -16.01
CA MET A 1 13.23 21.57 -14.94
C MET A 1 13.53 20.72 -13.71
N MET A 2 13.51 19.38 -13.76
CA MET A 2 13.71 18.52 -12.57
C MET A 2 15.02 18.79 -11.82
N LYS A 3 16.17 18.97 -12.50
CA LYS A 3 17.46 19.32 -11.86
C LYS A 3 17.37 20.61 -11.01
N TYR A 4 16.65 21.61 -11.51
CA TYR A 4 16.44 22.87 -10.77
C TYR A 4 15.57 22.66 -9.52
N LEU A 5 14.47 21.90 -9.65
CA LEU A 5 13.56 21.60 -8.53
C LEU A 5 14.21 20.68 -7.47
N ALA A 6 15.08 19.75 -7.91
CA ALA A 6 15.83 18.89 -6.99
C ALA A 6 16.80 19.69 -6.12
N ALA A 7 17.41 20.73 -6.68
CA ALA A 7 18.38 21.60 -6.00
C ALA A 7 17.73 22.74 -5.19
N ALA A 8 16.42 22.94 -5.28
CA ALA A 8 15.74 24.03 -4.59
C ALA A 8 15.78 23.86 -3.07
N ASP A 9 16.05 24.95 -2.35
CA ASP A 9 16.00 24.98 -0.88
C ASP A 9 14.54 25.12 -0.41
N THR A 10 13.82 24.00 -0.38
CA THR A 10 12.41 23.93 -0.01
C THR A 10 12.05 22.55 0.53
N LYS A 11 11.04 22.48 1.38
CA LYS A 11 10.41 21.23 1.84
C LYS A 11 9.27 20.74 0.92
N THR A 12 9.00 21.44 -0.19
CA THR A 12 7.91 21.12 -1.11
C THR A 12 8.21 19.82 -1.84
N THR A 13 7.25 18.91 -1.87
CA THR A 13 7.21 17.75 -2.75
C THR A 13 6.62 18.16 -4.09
N PHE A 14 7.29 17.82 -5.18
CA PHE A 14 6.81 18.08 -6.54
C PHE A 14 6.22 16.81 -7.12
N HIS A 15 4.97 16.90 -7.55
CA HIS A 15 4.25 15.82 -8.20
C HIS A 15 4.41 15.91 -9.72
N PHE A 16 4.69 14.77 -10.36
CA PHE A 16 4.81 14.66 -11.81
C PHE A 16 4.04 13.48 -12.33
N GLU A 17 3.21 13.69 -13.33
CA GLU A 17 2.68 12.63 -14.17
C GLU A 17 3.72 12.29 -15.24
N ILE A 18 4.14 11.04 -15.32
CA ILE A 18 5.19 10.60 -16.24
C ILE A 18 4.82 9.30 -16.95
N LYS A 19 5.47 9.08 -18.08
CA LYS A 19 5.46 7.80 -18.78
C LYS A 19 6.79 7.09 -18.50
N ALA A 20 6.77 6.05 -17.67
CA ALA A 20 8.00 5.45 -17.15
C ALA A 20 8.84 4.74 -18.23
N ASP A 21 8.22 4.14 -19.24
CA ASP A 21 8.92 3.39 -20.29
C ASP A 21 9.80 4.28 -21.22
N ILE A 22 9.61 5.60 -21.20
CA ILE A 22 10.46 6.53 -22.00
C ILE A 22 11.68 7.04 -21.23
N LEU A 23 11.77 6.79 -19.92
CA LEU A 23 12.91 7.24 -19.12
C LEU A 23 14.20 6.58 -19.64
N SER A 24 15.26 7.40 -19.81
CA SER A 24 16.60 6.94 -20.15
C SER A 24 17.40 6.61 -18.88
N GLU A 25 18.46 5.82 -19.02
CA GLU A 25 19.38 5.51 -17.92
C GLU A 25 19.97 6.81 -17.29
N GLU A 26 20.30 7.81 -18.11
CA GLU A 26 20.80 9.11 -17.63
C GLU A 26 19.78 9.80 -16.70
N VAL A 27 18.48 9.71 -17.04
CA VAL A 27 17.42 10.27 -16.19
C VAL A 27 17.27 9.48 -14.90
N LEU A 28 17.31 8.14 -14.96
CA LEU A 28 17.26 7.28 -13.77
C LEU A 28 18.44 7.53 -12.85
N ASP A 29 19.66 7.64 -13.39
CA ASP A 29 20.85 7.95 -12.60
C ASP A 29 20.74 9.32 -11.89
N PHE A 30 20.20 10.32 -12.58
CA PHE A 30 19.89 11.60 -11.95
C PHE A 30 18.85 11.44 -10.82
N LEU A 31 17.76 10.71 -11.09
CA LEU A 31 16.68 10.52 -10.10
C LEU A 31 17.17 9.80 -8.83
N ALA A 32 18.15 8.91 -8.94
CA ALA A 32 18.80 8.28 -7.77
C ALA A 32 19.47 9.29 -6.82
N THR A 33 19.86 10.48 -7.33
CA THR A 33 20.53 11.53 -6.52
C THR A 33 19.58 12.55 -5.90
N VAL A 34 18.28 12.47 -6.21
CA VAL A 34 17.27 13.43 -5.73
C VAL A 34 17.04 13.25 -4.23
N PRO A 35 16.95 14.33 -3.44
CA PRO A 35 16.65 14.23 -2.01
C PRO A 35 15.33 13.49 -1.73
N LYS A 36 15.31 12.66 -0.67
CA LYS A 36 14.12 11.90 -0.27
C LYS A 36 12.90 12.82 -0.08
N GLY A 37 11.75 12.38 -0.62
CA GLY A 37 10.48 13.10 -0.55
C GLY A 37 10.37 14.33 -1.46
N ARG A 38 11.38 14.63 -2.27
CA ARG A 38 11.37 15.77 -3.18
C ARG A 38 10.44 15.57 -4.36
N PHE A 39 10.37 14.35 -4.90
CA PHE A 39 9.53 14.01 -6.05
C PHE A 39 8.55 12.89 -5.70
N GLN A 40 7.37 13.01 -6.30
CA GLN A 40 6.35 11.99 -6.34
C GLN A 40 5.98 11.79 -7.81
N PHE A 41 5.93 10.55 -8.26
CA PHE A 41 5.57 10.22 -9.63
C PHE A 41 4.25 9.48 -9.69
N GLU A 42 3.38 9.94 -10.58
CA GLU A 42 2.18 9.23 -11.02
C GLU A 42 2.46 8.66 -12.41
N ILE A 43 2.31 7.35 -12.54
CA ILE A 43 2.64 6.59 -13.73
C ILE A 43 1.39 5.85 -14.19
N GLY A 44 0.74 6.42 -15.21
CA GLY A 44 -0.44 5.79 -15.79
C GLY A 44 -0.05 4.53 -16.56
N VAL A 45 -0.23 3.34 -15.96
CA VAL A 45 -0.12 2.06 -16.67
C VAL A 45 -1.40 1.83 -17.49
N GLN A 46 -2.54 2.16 -16.92
CA GLN A 46 -3.90 2.01 -17.43
C GLN A 46 -4.36 0.56 -17.52
N THR A 47 -3.61 -0.31 -18.19
CA THR A 47 -3.82 -1.73 -18.40
C THR A 47 -2.53 -2.41 -18.86
N THR A 48 -2.41 -3.72 -18.66
CA THR A 48 -1.36 -4.54 -19.29
C THR A 48 -1.89 -5.37 -20.47
N ASN A 49 -3.17 -5.23 -20.82
CA ASN A 49 -3.82 -5.96 -21.91
C ASN A 49 -3.49 -5.34 -23.29
N PRO A 50 -2.75 -6.03 -24.19
CA PRO A 50 -2.32 -5.45 -25.45
C PRO A 50 -3.46 -4.99 -26.39
N PRO A 51 -4.60 -5.72 -26.53
CA PRO A 51 -5.72 -5.23 -27.32
C PRO A 51 -6.28 -3.91 -26.80
N THR A 52 -6.37 -3.74 -25.48
CA THR A 52 -6.84 -2.52 -24.82
C THR A 52 -5.89 -1.35 -25.05
N LEU A 53 -4.57 -1.56 -24.84
CA LEU A 53 -3.55 -0.54 -25.12
C LEU A 53 -3.66 -0.02 -26.55
N LYS A 54 -3.82 -0.92 -27.52
CA LYS A 54 -4.01 -0.54 -28.92
C LYS A 54 -5.28 0.29 -29.14
N ALA A 55 -6.40 -0.09 -28.49
CA ALA A 55 -7.68 0.62 -28.62
C ALA A 55 -7.63 2.05 -28.04
N ILE A 56 -6.87 2.26 -26.98
CA ILE A 56 -6.68 3.59 -26.37
C ILE A 56 -5.49 4.37 -26.96
N ASN A 57 -4.94 3.90 -28.10
CA ASN A 57 -3.80 4.51 -28.79
C ASN A 57 -2.54 4.64 -27.92
N ARG A 58 -2.30 3.68 -27.01
CA ARG A 58 -1.07 3.61 -26.23
C ARG A 58 -0.10 2.59 -26.82
N GLN A 59 1.16 2.99 -26.86
CA GLN A 59 2.28 2.13 -27.24
C GLN A 59 3.23 2.11 -26.04
N ASP A 60 3.01 1.18 -25.12
CA ASP A 60 3.82 1.05 -23.92
C ASP A 60 4.75 -0.17 -24.07
N ASN A 61 6.01 0.00 -23.70
CA ASN A 61 6.94 -1.10 -23.56
C ASN A 61 6.88 -1.59 -22.11
N TRP A 62 6.11 -2.67 -21.89
CA TRP A 62 5.89 -3.21 -20.55
C TRP A 62 7.19 -3.62 -19.86
N GLU A 63 8.10 -4.30 -20.54
CA GLU A 63 9.39 -4.75 -19.95
C GLU A 63 10.21 -3.55 -19.47
N LYS A 64 10.29 -2.50 -20.30
CA LYS A 64 11.01 -1.27 -19.94
C LYS A 64 10.31 -0.49 -18.84
N LEU A 65 8.97 -0.46 -18.82
CA LEU A 65 8.19 0.14 -17.74
C LEU A 65 8.48 -0.56 -16.42
N VAL A 66 8.42 -1.89 -16.39
CA VAL A 66 8.74 -2.71 -15.21
C VAL A 66 10.14 -2.42 -14.72
N HIS A 67 11.14 -2.48 -15.62
CA HIS A 67 12.54 -2.20 -15.28
C HIS A 67 12.70 -0.82 -14.64
N ASN A 68 12.14 0.20 -15.26
CA ASN A 68 12.27 1.58 -14.79
C ASN A 68 11.53 1.80 -13.45
N CYS A 69 10.32 1.24 -13.27
CA CYS A 69 9.61 1.29 -12.00
C CYS A 69 10.39 0.60 -10.87
N GLN A 70 10.95 -0.59 -11.11
CA GLN A 70 11.77 -1.30 -10.14
C GLN A 70 13.02 -0.50 -9.74
N ARG A 71 13.68 0.16 -10.72
CA ARG A 71 14.80 1.06 -10.45
C ARG A 71 14.37 2.24 -9.55
N LEU A 72 13.27 2.91 -9.88
CA LEU A 72 12.74 4.04 -9.12
C LEU A 72 12.36 3.64 -7.69
N LEU A 73 11.64 2.54 -7.51
CA LEU A 73 11.30 1.99 -6.19
C LEU A 73 12.56 1.61 -5.39
N GLY A 74 13.56 1.03 -6.05
CA GLY A 74 14.83 0.66 -5.43
C GLY A 74 15.66 1.82 -4.90
N PHE A 75 15.44 3.05 -5.37
CA PHE A 75 16.11 4.25 -4.84
C PHE A 75 15.57 4.65 -3.47
N GLY A 76 14.29 4.37 -3.15
CA GLY A 76 13.66 4.66 -1.86
C GLY A 76 13.59 6.16 -1.49
N ASN A 77 13.75 7.05 -2.46
CA ASN A 77 13.80 8.49 -2.26
C ASN A 77 12.59 9.25 -2.82
N MET A 78 11.68 8.56 -3.50
CA MET A 78 10.47 9.13 -4.09
C MET A 78 9.28 8.20 -3.88
N HIS A 79 8.07 8.74 -3.99
CA HIS A 79 6.82 8.01 -3.88
C HIS A 79 6.29 7.71 -5.28
N LEU A 80 6.01 6.44 -5.59
CA LEU A 80 5.49 5.99 -6.86
C LEU A 80 4.01 5.62 -6.75
N HIS A 81 3.18 6.31 -7.55
CA HIS A 81 1.80 5.92 -7.82
C HIS A 81 1.75 5.24 -9.19
N LEU A 82 1.12 4.09 -9.24
CA LEU A 82 0.77 3.43 -10.50
C LEU A 82 -0.75 3.39 -10.65
N ASP A 83 -1.24 3.63 -11.90
CA ASP A 83 -2.67 3.74 -12.14
C ASP A 83 -3.16 2.66 -13.10
N LEU A 84 -4.31 2.07 -12.78
CA LEU A 84 -5.11 1.22 -13.65
C LEU A 84 -6.46 1.86 -13.90
N ILE A 85 -7.05 1.62 -15.07
CA ILE A 85 -8.39 2.12 -15.43
C ILE A 85 -9.32 0.95 -15.78
N ALA A 86 -10.36 0.76 -14.99
CA ALA A 86 -11.42 -0.21 -15.28
C ALA A 86 -12.41 0.32 -16.32
N GLY A 87 -12.96 -0.59 -17.12
CA GLY A 87 -13.99 -0.27 -18.14
C GLY A 87 -13.43 0.19 -19.48
N LEU A 88 -12.15 -0.06 -19.73
CA LEU A 88 -11.53 0.18 -21.05
C LEU A 88 -12.04 -0.82 -22.10
N PRO A 89 -11.98 -0.46 -23.41
CA PRO A 89 -12.32 -1.38 -24.50
C PRO A 89 -11.47 -2.64 -24.52
N TYR A 90 -12.09 -3.78 -24.88
CA TYR A 90 -11.44 -5.10 -24.96
C TYR A 90 -10.88 -5.62 -23.64
N GLU A 91 -11.35 -5.11 -22.51
CA GLU A 91 -10.93 -5.54 -21.17
C GLU A 91 -12.14 -5.90 -20.33
N GLY A 92 -12.32 -7.19 -20.06
CA GLY A 92 -13.25 -7.71 -19.08
C GLY A 92 -12.60 -7.89 -17.71
N LEU A 93 -13.34 -8.46 -16.78
CA LEU A 93 -12.84 -8.68 -15.40
C LEU A 93 -11.61 -9.59 -15.37
N ALA A 94 -11.51 -10.58 -16.29
CA ALA A 94 -10.35 -11.49 -16.33
C ALA A 94 -9.06 -10.79 -16.76
N GLU A 95 -9.12 -9.94 -17.77
CA GLU A 95 -7.99 -9.15 -18.24
C GLU A 95 -7.62 -8.08 -17.19
N PHE A 96 -8.60 -7.42 -16.58
CA PHE A 96 -8.36 -6.46 -15.51
C PHE A 96 -7.70 -7.11 -14.29
N ARG A 97 -8.14 -8.32 -13.89
CA ARG A 97 -7.50 -9.12 -12.85
C ARG A 97 -6.00 -9.32 -13.13
N LYS A 98 -5.68 -9.69 -14.37
CA LYS A 98 -4.29 -9.86 -14.77
C LYS A 98 -3.52 -8.54 -14.70
N SER A 99 -4.07 -7.44 -15.20
CA SER A 99 -3.46 -6.11 -15.14
C SER A 99 -3.21 -5.68 -13.70
N PHE A 100 -4.16 -5.96 -12.79
CA PHE A 100 -4.00 -5.70 -11.37
C PHE A 100 -2.85 -6.48 -10.75
N ASP A 101 -2.78 -7.80 -10.98
CA ASP A 101 -1.72 -8.66 -10.44
C ASP A 101 -0.34 -8.29 -11.01
N ASP A 102 -0.25 -7.96 -12.30
CA ASP A 102 0.97 -7.50 -12.95
C ASP A 102 1.52 -6.22 -12.27
N VAL A 103 0.65 -5.23 -12.03
CA VAL A 103 1.05 -3.94 -11.46
C VAL A 103 1.25 -4.01 -9.95
N TYR A 104 0.40 -4.76 -9.23
CA TYR A 104 0.59 -5.02 -7.81
C TYR A 104 1.93 -5.73 -7.52
N GLY A 105 2.35 -6.62 -8.41
CA GLY A 105 3.63 -7.32 -8.34
C GLY A 105 4.86 -6.41 -8.36
N LEU A 106 4.74 -5.19 -8.86
CA LEU A 106 5.79 -4.16 -8.80
C LEU A 106 5.94 -3.56 -7.40
N LYS A 107 4.96 -3.74 -6.52
CA LYS A 107 4.91 -3.21 -5.14
C LYS A 107 5.05 -1.69 -5.10
N PRO A 108 4.23 -0.93 -5.84
CA PRO A 108 4.25 0.53 -5.78
C PRO A 108 3.86 1.02 -4.39
N ASP A 109 4.24 2.24 -4.05
CA ASP A 109 3.81 2.88 -2.80
C ASP A 109 2.29 3.12 -2.78
N MET A 110 1.70 3.36 -3.96
CA MET A 110 0.26 3.48 -4.17
C MET A 110 -0.14 2.88 -5.52
N LEU A 111 -1.23 2.12 -5.55
CA LEU A 111 -1.88 1.65 -6.77
C LEU A 111 -3.30 2.20 -6.84
N GLN A 112 -3.54 3.12 -7.75
CA GLN A 112 -4.85 3.74 -7.94
C GLN A 112 -5.68 2.93 -8.94
N LEU A 113 -6.91 2.62 -8.54
CA LEU A 113 -7.90 2.00 -9.43
C LEU A 113 -8.87 3.08 -9.91
N GLY A 114 -8.68 3.54 -11.13
CA GLY A 114 -9.56 4.50 -11.78
C GLY A 114 -10.67 3.82 -12.59
N PHE A 115 -11.65 4.62 -13.01
CA PHE A 115 -12.75 4.18 -13.90
C PHE A 115 -12.78 5.08 -15.12
N LEU A 116 -12.99 4.47 -16.30
CA LEU A 116 -13.05 5.21 -17.55
C LEU A 116 -14.03 6.38 -17.48
N LYS A 117 -13.58 7.56 -17.86
CA LYS A 117 -14.43 8.75 -18.04
C LYS A 117 -14.57 9.05 -19.53
N VAL A 118 -15.78 8.97 -20.04
CA VAL A 118 -16.08 9.16 -21.47
C VAL A 118 -16.30 10.66 -21.75
N LEU A 119 -15.20 11.40 -21.77
CA LEU A 119 -15.24 12.85 -21.88
C LEU A 119 -15.72 13.32 -23.27
N PRO A 120 -16.59 14.33 -23.33
CA PRO A 120 -17.07 14.90 -24.60
C PRO A 120 -15.93 15.32 -25.53
N GLY A 121 -16.07 15.00 -26.82
CA GLY A 121 -15.09 15.36 -27.85
C GLY A 121 -13.89 14.42 -28.00
N THR A 122 -13.69 13.47 -27.08
CA THR A 122 -12.63 12.48 -27.18
C THR A 122 -12.93 11.41 -28.23
N GLN A 123 -11.88 10.65 -28.62
CA GLN A 123 -12.06 9.49 -29.51
C GLN A 123 -12.96 8.44 -28.86
N MET A 124 -12.78 8.16 -27.58
CA MET A 124 -13.59 7.22 -26.80
C MET A 124 -15.09 7.59 -26.83
N ASN A 125 -15.41 8.88 -26.75
CA ASN A 125 -16.79 9.36 -26.88
C ASN A 125 -17.38 9.10 -28.27
N LYS A 126 -16.58 9.23 -29.35
CA LYS A 126 -17.04 8.92 -30.71
C LYS A 126 -17.24 7.42 -30.94
N GLU A 127 -16.53 6.58 -30.24
CA GLU A 127 -16.55 5.12 -30.35
C GLU A 127 -17.53 4.45 -29.38
N THR A 128 -18.34 5.24 -28.68
CA THR A 128 -19.34 4.77 -27.69
C THR A 128 -20.20 3.61 -28.21
N ALA A 129 -20.74 3.73 -29.42
CA ALA A 129 -21.57 2.69 -30.01
C ALA A 129 -20.78 1.43 -30.37
N MET A 130 -19.53 1.58 -30.81
CA MET A 130 -18.64 0.48 -31.17
C MET A 130 -18.32 -0.42 -29.98
N HIS A 131 -18.06 0.18 -28.83
CA HIS A 131 -17.66 -0.51 -27.61
C HIS A 131 -18.83 -0.73 -26.62
N GLY A 132 -20.05 -0.29 -26.98
CA GLY A 132 -21.24 -0.40 -26.14
C GLY A 132 -21.11 0.34 -24.81
N LEU A 133 -20.40 1.49 -24.81
CA LEU A 133 -20.16 2.25 -23.60
C LEU A 133 -21.45 2.85 -23.08
N ARG A 134 -21.80 2.54 -21.85
CA ARG A 134 -22.84 3.19 -21.07
C ARG A 134 -22.18 3.94 -19.93
N TYR A 135 -22.41 5.23 -19.82
CA TYR A 135 -21.76 6.10 -18.86
C TYR A 135 -22.70 7.19 -18.36
N MET A 136 -22.31 7.91 -17.32
CA MET A 136 -23.12 9.00 -16.76
C MET A 136 -23.22 10.15 -17.76
N ASP A 137 -24.43 10.68 -18.00
CA ASP A 137 -24.67 11.79 -18.93
C ASP A 137 -24.08 13.12 -18.42
N GLU A 138 -23.80 13.22 -17.12
CA GLU A 138 -23.24 14.39 -16.45
C GLU A 138 -21.83 14.10 -15.90
N PRO A 139 -21.01 15.13 -15.61
CA PRO A 139 -19.73 14.93 -14.96
C PRO A 139 -19.85 14.08 -13.69
N PRO A 140 -18.95 13.11 -13.49
CA PRO A 140 -17.66 12.94 -14.18
C PRO A 140 -17.70 12.08 -15.45
N TYR A 141 -18.85 11.81 -16.07
CA TYR A 141 -19.01 10.99 -17.28
C TYR A 141 -18.45 9.57 -17.13
N GLU A 142 -18.60 9.02 -15.95
CA GLU A 142 -17.98 7.76 -15.58
C GLU A 142 -18.70 6.58 -16.19
N ILE A 143 -17.94 5.57 -16.58
CA ILE A 143 -18.43 4.34 -17.19
C ILE A 143 -19.35 3.56 -16.23
N LEU A 144 -20.44 3.03 -16.75
CA LEU A 144 -21.41 2.18 -16.04
C LEU A 144 -21.41 0.74 -16.57
N ALA A 145 -21.18 0.56 -17.87
CA ALA A 145 -21.04 -0.75 -18.51
C ALA A 145 -20.36 -0.63 -19.87
N THR A 146 -19.79 -1.71 -20.35
CA THR A 146 -19.23 -1.86 -21.70
C THR A 146 -19.67 -3.19 -22.31
N ASN A 147 -19.36 -3.43 -23.60
CA ASN A 147 -19.53 -4.76 -24.20
C ASN A 147 -18.63 -5.84 -23.57
N TYR A 148 -17.62 -5.45 -22.80
CA TYR A 148 -16.58 -6.33 -22.26
C TYR A 148 -16.73 -6.53 -20.75
N MET A 149 -17.27 -5.53 -20.05
CA MET A 149 -17.44 -5.51 -18.60
C MET A 149 -18.85 -5.00 -18.26
N PRO A 150 -19.75 -5.87 -17.76
CA PRO A 150 -21.11 -5.48 -17.40
C PRO A 150 -21.14 -4.60 -16.13
N TYR A 151 -22.29 -3.99 -15.86
CA TYR A 151 -22.50 -3.07 -14.74
C TYR A 151 -22.12 -3.70 -13.39
N GLU A 152 -22.50 -4.94 -13.17
CA GLU A 152 -22.27 -5.66 -11.91
C GLU A 152 -20.76 -5.83 -11.62
N GLU A 153 -19.94 -6.08 -12.64
CA GLU A 153 -18.48 -6.21 -12.51
C GLU A 153 -17.83 -4.85 -12.21
N LEU A 154 -18.26 -3.79 -12.87
CA LEU A 154 -17.79 -2.43 -12.55
C LEU A 154 -18.18 -2.00 -11.14
N GLN A 155 -19.40 -2.34 -10.68
CA GLN A 155 -19.80 -2.08 -9.30
C GLN A 155 -19.01 -2.93 -8.30
N PHE A 156 -18.63 -4.16 -8.66
CA PHE A 156 -17.74 -4.97 -7.85
C PHE A 156 -16.34 -4.32 -7.75
N LEU A 157 -15.79 -3.85 -8.87
CA LEU A 157 -14.48 -3.17 -8.87
C LEU A 157 -14.49 -1.87 -8.04
N LYS A 158 -15.60 -1.13 -8.00
CA LYS A 158 -15.75 0.03 -7.10
C LYS A 158 -15.73 -0.35 -5.63
N ARG A 159 -16.33 -1.46 -5.27
CA ARG A 159 -16.24 -1.98 -3.90
C ARG A 159 -14.82 -2.44 -3.56
N LEU A 160 -14.17 -3.11 -4.51
CA LEU A 160 -12.78 -3.55 -4.37
C LEU A 160 -11.84 -2.34 -4.22
N GLU A 161 -12.00 -1.31 -5.05
CA GLU A 161 -11.24 -0.06 -4.94
C GLU A 161 -11.39 0.56 -3.55
N SER A 162 -12.60 0.69 -3.03
CA SER A 162 -12.84 1.25 -1.70
C SER A 162 -12.17 0.45 -0.57
N VAL A 163 -12.12 -0.88 -0.66
CA VAL A 163 -11.43 -1.74 0.31
C VAL A 163 -9.91 -1.63 0.14
N PHE A 164 -9.45 -1.59 -1.10
CA PHE A 164 -8.04 -1.48 -1.44
C PHE A 164 -7.43 -0.15 -0.96
N GLU A 165 -8.14 0.96 -1.17
CA GLU A 165 -7.75 2.29 -0.66
C GLU A 165 -7.59 2.32 0.86
N GLN A 166 -8.48 1.66 1.58
CA GLN A 166 -8.45 1.64 3.03
C GLN A 166 -7.43 0.67 3.63
N THR A 167 -6.91 -0.25 2.83
CA THR A 167 -5.98 -1.29 3.29
C THR A 167 -4.58 -1.09 2.72
N TYR A 168 -4.37 -1.27 1.41
CA TYR A 168 -3.04 -1.19 0.79
C TYR A 168 -2.51 0.25 0.73
N ASN A 169 -3.29 1.17 0.17
CA ASN A 169 -2.83 2.54 -0.12
C ASN A 169 -2.57 3.38 1.13
N THR A 170 -3.08 2.96 2.28
CA THR A 170 -2.75 3.60 3.57
C THR A 170 -1.35 3.24 4.07
N GLY A 171 -0.75 2.15 3.60
CA GLY A 171 0.56 1.67 4.03
C GLY A 171 0.62 1.05 5.43
N TYR A 172 -0.49 1.04 6.20
CA TYR A 172 -0.46 0.61 7.62
C TYR A 172 -0.34 -0.89 7.84
N PHE A 173 -0.82 -1.73 6.93
CA PHE A 173 -1.00 -3.17 7.16
C PHE A 173 -0.15 -4.03 6.21
N GLY A 174 1.00 -3.51 5.81
CA GLY A 174 1.82 -4.11 4.75
C GLY A 174 2.30 -5.53 5.04
N ASN A 175 2.63 -5.87 6.30
CA ASN A 175 3.12 -7.21 6.62
C ASN A 175 1.99 -8.25 6.63
N VAL A 176 0.87 -7.94 7.27
CA VAL A 176 -0.26 -8.87 7.34
C VAL A 176 -0.91 -9.08 5.97
N LEU A 177 -1.06 -8.02 5.17
CA LEU A 177 -1.58 -8.13 3.80
C LEU A 177 -0.66 -8.96 2.91
N ARG A 178 0.66 -8.72 2.96
CA ARG A 178 1.64 -9.53 2.23
C ARG A 178 1.51 -11.00 2.58
N TYR A 179 1.48 -11.34 3.86
CA TYR A 179 1.38 -12.73 4.30
C TYR A 179 0.08 -13.39 3.81
N LEU A 180 -1.05 -12.70 3.94
CA LEU A 180 -2.36 -13.18 3.48
C LEU A 180 -2.40 -13.43 1.95
N ILE A 181 -1.78 -12.54 1.17
CA ILE A 181 -1.73 -12.65 -0.30
C ILE A 181 -0.81 -13.80 -0.72
N GLU A 182 0.37 -13.93 -0.12
CA GLU A 182 1.31 -15.02 -0.39
C GLU A 182 0.70 -16.39 -0.08
N LYS A 183 -0.05 -16.50 1.04
CA LYS A 183 -0.78 -17.71 1.40
C LYS A 183 -1.91 -18.06 0.44
N ASN A 184 -2.54 -17.09 -0.16
CA ASN A 184 -3.68 -17.32 -1.05
C ASN A 184 -3.27 -18.01 -2.36
N ASN A 185 -1.98 -17.99 -2.77
CA ASN A 185 -1.41 -18.60 -3.99
C ASN A 185 -2.15 -18.33 -5.33
N ALA A 186 -3.19 -17.49 -5.31
CA ALA A 186 -4.06 -17.19 -6.44
C ALA A 186 -3.91 -15.74 -6.96
N GLY A 187 -2.88 -15.01 -6.47
CA GLY A 187 -2.63 -13.62 -6.79
C GLY A 187 -3.29 -12.63 -5.84
N ALA A 188 -2.86 -11.37 -5.95
CA ALA A 188 -3.35 -10.30 -5.10
C ALA A 188 -4.82 -9.97 -5.37
N PHE A 189 -5.22 -9.96 -6.64
CA PHE A 189 -6.61 -9.70 -7.00
C PHE A 189 -7.58 -10.69 -6.33
N ALA A 190 -7.25 -12.00 -6.37
CA ALA A 190 -8.10 -13.02 -5.75
C ALA A 190 -8.22 -12.87 -4.23
N PHE A 191 -7.15 -12.42 -3.57
CA PHE A 191 -7.22 -12.06 -2.15
C PHE A 191 -8.15 -10.87 -1.91
N TYR A 192 -8.00 -9.79 -2.68
CA TYR A 192 -8.85 -8.60 -2.55
C TYR A 192 -10.30 -8.88 -2.93
N GLU A 193 -10.57 -9.76 -3.89
CA GLU A 193 -11.91 -10.25 -4.21
C GLU A 193 -12.55 -10.93 -3.00
N LYS A 194 -11.81 -11.85 -2.33
CA LYS A 194 -12.27 -12.52 -1.10
C LYS A 194 -12.51 -11.52 0.04
N LEU A 195 -11.57 -10.62 0.27
CA LEU A 195 -11.68 -9.59 1.32
C LEU A 195 -12.85 -8.66 1.06
N THR A 196 -13.02 -8.18 -0.18
CA THR A 196 -14.13 -7.28 -0.56
C THR A 196 -15.48 -7.93 -0.38
N ASN A 197 -15.66 -9.18 -0.81
CA ASN A 197 -16.92 -9.90 -0.65
C ASN A 197 -17.26 -10.08 0.82
N TRP A 198 -16.30 -10.46 1.66
CA TRP A 198 -16.49 -10.56 3.10
C TRP A 198 -16.79 -9.19 3.73
N TRP A 199 -16.06 -8.15 3.36
CA TRP A 199 -16.22 -6.77 3.87
C TRP A 199 -17.63 -6.25 3.63
N VAL A 200 -18.17 -6.48 2.42
CA VAL A 200 -19.54 -6.11 2.08
C VAL A 200 -20.56 -6.93 2.85
N ALA A 201 -20.37 -8.26 2.94
CA ALA A 201 -21.26 -9.16 3.67
C ALA A 201 -21.30 -8.85 5.17
N ALA A 202 -20.19 -8.45 5.77
CA ALA A 202 -20.09 -8.04 7.17
C ALA A 202 -20.64 -6.61 7.42
N GLY A 203 -21.12 -5.90 6.39
CA GLY A 203 -21.75 -4.58 6.53
C GLY A 203 -20.79 -3.41 6.71
N HIS A 204 -19.51 -3.57 6.35
CA HIS A 204 -18.50 -2.51 6.46
C HIS A 204 -18.48 -1.55 5.26
N TYR A 205 -19.06 -1.95 4.13
CA TYR A 205 -19.25 -1.08 2.96
C TYR A 205 -20.66 -0.43 3.04
N PRO A 206 -20.85 0.84 2.64
CA PRO A 206 -19.92 1.75 1.93
C PRO A 206 -19.10 2.68 2.85
N GLN A 207 -19.02 2.41 4.13
CA GLN A 207 -18.36 3.30 5.09
C GLN A 207 -16.84 3.33 4.87
N THR A 208 -16.26 4.51 5.08
CA THR A 208 -14.81 4.68 5.20
C THR A 208 -14.40 4.54 6.67
N HIS A 209 -13.40 3.72 6.93
CA HIS A 209 -12.88 3.46 8.26
C HIS A 209 -11.51 4.10 8.43
N ASN A 210 -11.22 4.61 9.62
CA ASN A 210 -9.86 5.01 9.96
C ASN A 210 -8.97 3.77 10.23
N ALA A 211 -7.66 3.96 10.34
CA ALA A 211 -6.71 2.87 10.53
C ALA A 211 -7.07 1.91 11.69
N LYS A 212 -7.61 2.43 12.80
CA LYS A 212 -8.05 1.63 13.94
C LYS A 212 -9.25 0.74 13.62
N GLY A 213 -10.19 1.28 12.87
CA GLY A 213 -11.36 0.54 12.38
C GLY A 213 -10.94 -0.56 11.41
N VAL A 214 -10.06 -0.23 10.46
CA VAL A 214 -9.51 -1.21 9.50
C VAL A 214 -8.76 -2.34 10.21
N ALA A 215 -7.94 -2.02 11.22
CA ALA A 215 -7.24 -3.03 12.03
C ALA A 215 -8.23 -4.02 12.68
N LYS A 216 -9.35 -3.51 13.22
CA LYS A 216 -10.38 -4.39 13.83
C LYS A 216 -11.08 -5.24 12.78
N ILE A 217 -11.38 -4.68 11.62
CA ILE A 217 -12.01 -5.41 10.50
C ILE A 217 -11.08 -6.51 9.99
N LEU A 218 -9.78 -6.24 9.81
CA LEU A 218 -8.80 -7.26 9.43
C LEU A 218 -8.66 -8.35 10.49
N TYR A 219 -8.72 -8.00 11.79
CA TYR A 219 -8.72 -8.97 12.87
C TYR A 219 -9.93 -9.92 12.79
N ASP A 220 -11.13 -9.39 12.57
CA ASP A 220 -12.34 -10.20 12.44
C ASP A 220 -12.30 -11.07 11.17
N PHE A 221 -11.85 -10.51 10.06
CA PHE A 221 -11.64 -11.25 8.81
C PHE A 221 -10.67 -12.43 8.99
N ILE A 222 -9.56 -12.23 9.72
CA ILE A 222 -8.59 -13.29 10.04
C ILE A 222 -9.24 -14.39 10.85
N LEU A 223 -9.96 -14.06 11.92
CA LEU A 223 -10.61 -15.04 12.78
C LEU A 223 -11.64 -15.90 12.04
N GLU A 224 -12.39 -15.30 11.12
CA GLU A 224 -13.43 -16.01 10.39
C GLU A 224 -12.90 -16.83 9.20
N ASN A 225 -11.83 -16.36 8.54
CA ASN A 225 -11.38 -16.95 7.29
C ASN A 225 -10.08 -17.73 7.35
N TYR A 226 -9.30 -17.57 8.46
CA TYR A 226 -7.96 -18.13 8.62
C TYR A 226 -7.75 -18.66 10.06
N ALA A 227 -8.74 -19.37 10.60
CA ALA A 227 -8.76 -19.82 12.00
C ALA A 227 -7.53 -20.67 12.38
N GLU A 228 -7.01 -21.50 11.48
CA GLU A 228 -5.85 -22.35 11.71
C GLU A 228 -4.54 -21.56 11.84
N GLU A 229 -4.41 -20.43 11.13
CA GLU A 229 -3.24 -19.56 11.17
C GLU A 229 -3.48 -18.26 11.97
N ALA A 230 -4.64 -18.15 12.62
CA ALA A 230 -5.07 -16.90 13.28
C ALA A 230 -4.05 -16.41 14.30
N GLU A 231 -3.37 -17.28 15.04
CA GLU A 231 -2.38 -16.87 16.03
C GLU A 231 -1.22 -16.09 15.40
N VAL A 232 -0.65 -16.61 14.30
CA VAL A 232 0.46 -15.97 13.57
C VAL A 232 -0.02 -14.69 12.88
N LEU A 233 -1.16 -14.73 12.19
CA LEU A 233 -1.71 -13.59 11.48
C LEU A 233 -2.08 -12.42 12.41
N ILE A 234 -2.64 -12.71 13.58
CA ILE A 234 -2.96 -11.70 14.59
C ILE A 234 -1.68 -11.10 15.16
N GLU A 235 -0.63 -11.90 15.33
CA GLU A 235 0.66 -11.36 15.77
C GLU A 235 1.29 -10.44 14.71
N ILE A 236 1.20 -10.77 13.42
CA ILE A 236 1.64 -9.89 12.33
C ILE A 236 0.82 -8.60 12.30
N LEU A 237 -0.52 -8.70 12.43
CA LEU A 237 -1.38 -7.53 12.52
C LEU A 237 -1.03 -6.65 13.74
N ARG A 238 -0.72 -7.27 14.88
CA ARG A 238 -0.27 -6.57 16.10
C ARG A 238 1.05 -5.82 15.84
N TYR A 239 1.97 -6.43 15.09
CA TYR A 239 3.21 -5.77 14.69
C TYR A 239 2.93 -4.53 13.81
N ASP A 240 2.08 -4.66 12.78
CA ASP A 240 1.72 -3.54 11.93
C ASP A 240 1.05 -2.41 12.74
N VAL A 241 0.12 -2.75 13.62
CA VAL A 241 -0.53 -1.77 14.53
C VAL A 241 0.48 -1.10 15.45
N PHE A 242 1.42 -1.85 16.01
CA PHE A 242 2.45 -1.31 16.90
C PHE A 242 3.38 -0.34 16.20
N LYS A 243 3.78 -0.68 14.98
CA LYS A 243 4.66 0.13 14.14
C LYS A 243 3.99 1.41 13.64
N ASP A 244 2.76 1.30 13.12
CA ASP A 244 2.14 2.35 12.30
C ASP A 244 1.08 3.17 13.03
N ILE A 245 0.50 2.66 14.14
CA ILE A 245 -0.56 3.36 14.89
C ILE A 245 -0.07 3.68 16.31
N ALA A 246 0.72 4.74 16.39
CA ALA A 246 1.43 5.13 17.61
C ALA A 246 0.53 5.18 18.86
N GLY A 247 0.98 4.49 19.92
CA GLY A 247 0.35 4.51 21.25
C GLY A 247 -1.03 3.85 21.35
N TRP A 248 -1.52 3.22 20.27
CA TRP A 248 -2.80 2.52 20.31
C TRP A 248 -2.59 1.02 20.53
N LYS A 249 -3.01 0.53 21.72
CA LYS A 249 -2.88 -0.87 22.13
C LYS A 249 -4.26 -1.43 22.55
N PRO A 250 -5.11 -1.87 21.61
CA PRO A 250 -6.41 -2.44 21.94
C PRO A 250 -6.25 -3.82 22.62
N GLU A 251 -7.07 -4.10 23.63
CA GLU A 251 -7.01 -5.35 24.43
C GLU A 251 -7.14 -6.63 23.59
N TRP A 252 -7.94 -6.59 22.52
CA TRP A 252 -8.17 -7.75 21.65
C TRP A 252 -6.91 -8.21 20.87
N LEU A 253 -5.85 -7.39 20.76
CA LEU A 253 -4.55 -7.79 20.17
C LEU A 253 -3.60 -8.48 21.15
N ARG A 254 -3.95 -8.58 22.45
CA ARG A 254 -3.18 -9.29 23.49
C ARG A 254 -1.70 -8.90 23.54
N TRP A 255 -1.42 -7.74 24.12
CA TRP A 255 -0.06 -7.20 24.27
C TRP A 255 0.78 -7.91 25.33
N ASN A 256 2.10 -8.00 25.12
CA ASN A 256 3.03 -8.59 26.08
C ASN A 256 3.63 -7.54 27.05
N THR A 257 3.17 -6.32 27.03
CA THR A 257 3.74 -5.17 27.78
C THR A 257 3.91 -5.46 29.27
N GLU A 258 2.94 -6.13 29.93
CA GLU A 258 3.03 -6.49 31.34
C GLU A 258 4.11 -7.56 31.59
N ALA A 259 4.15 -8.58 30.73
CA ALA A 259 5.10 -9.70 30.88
C ALA A 259 6.56 -9.27 30.72
N ILE A 260 6.84 -8.20 29.97
CA ILE A 260 8.20 -7.71 29.68
C ILE A 260 8.57 -6.46 30.51
N PHE A 261 7.69 -6.01 31.40
CA PHE A 261 7.86 -4.73 32.10
C PHE A 261 9.18 -4.59 32.86
N GLU A 262 9.58 -5.60 33.62
CA GLU A 262 10.84 -5.55 34.39
C GLU A 262 12.04 -5.50 33.46
N THR A 263 12.12 -6.40 32.48
CA THR A 263 13.22 -6.45 31.49
C THR A 263 13.38 -5.13 30.72
N VAL A 264 12.25 -4.57 30.26
CA VAL A 264 12.25 -3.27 29.56
C VAL A 264 12.62 -2.12 30.49
N SER A 265 12.20 -2.19 31.77
CA SER A 265 12.56 -1.17 32.75
C SER A 265 14.05 -1.15 33.07
N ASP A 266 14.69 -2.31 33.16
CA ASP A 266 16.14 -2.42 33.40
C ASP A 266 16.91 -1.95 32.16
N PHE A 267 16.48 -2.30 30.97
CA PHE A 267 17.06 -1.78 29.72
C PHE A 267 17.09 -0.25 29.69
N TRP A 268 15.97 0.41 29.99
CA TRP A 268 15.89 1.88 29.95
C TRP A 268 16.74 2.58 30.99
N ARG A 269 17.10 1.91 32.09
CA ARG A 269 18.02 2.45 33.12
C ARG A 269 19.48 2.31 32.74
N ASP A 270 19.81 1.43 31.80
CA ASP A 270 21.16 1.18 31.33
C ASP A 270 21.46 2.10 30.13
N GLU A 271 21.99 3.31 30.45
CA GLU A 271 22.30 4.33 29.43
C GLU A 271 23.31 3.82 28.40
N GLU A 272 24.26 2.91 28.78
CA GLU A 272 25.24 2.34 27.87
C GLU A 272 24.60 1.42 26.84
N LYS A 273 23.69 0.53 27.27
CA LYS A 273 22.93 -0.33 26.37
C LYS A 273 22.04 0.49 25.43
N VAL A 274 21.27 1.43 25.97
CA VAL A 274 20.33 2.24 25.18
C VAL A 274 21.04 3.13 24.17
N SER A 275 22.23 3.65 24.51
CA SER A 275 23.01 4.52 23.60
C SER A 275 23.43 3.83 22.30
N LYS A 276 23.40 2.49 22.24
CA LYS A 276 23.63 1.72 21.00
C LYS A 276 22.50 1.90 19.98
N TYR A 277 21.32 2.25 20.45
CA TYR A 277 20.11 2.42 19.62
C TYR A 277 19.69 3.89 19.48
N ILE A 278 19.88 4.68 20.54
CA ILE A 278 19.46 6.08 20.62
C ILE A 278 20.68 6.93 20.99
N ALA A 279 21.22 7.64 20.01
CA ALA A 279 22.40 8.49 20.21
C ALA A 279 22.12 9.58 21.26
N GLY A 280 23.02 9.70 22.25
CA GLY A 280 22.91 10.71 23.30
C GLY A 280 21.75 10.48 24.28
N TYR A 281 21.23 9.26 24.37
CA TYR A 281 20.17 8.92 25.31
C TYR A 281 20.57 9.29 26.74
N LYS A 282 19.61 9.89 27.43
CA LYS A 282 19.63 10.11 28.89
C LYS A 282 18.27 9.75 29.46
N PHE A 283 18.27 8.99 30.54
CA PHE A 283 17.02 8.67 31.22
C PHE A 283 16.33 9.97 31.69
N SER A 284 15.07 10.13 31.33
CA SER A 284 14.26 11.33 31.68
C SER A 284 13.09 10.97 32.60
N SER A 285 12.05 10.40 32.00
CA SER A 285 10.88 9.92 32.75
C SER A 285 10.23 8.76 32.02
N TRP A 286 9.64 7.85 32.77
CA TRP A 286 8.89 6.72 32.22
C TRP A 286 7.80 7.14 31.23
N ARG A 287 7.06 8.23 31.54
CA ARG A 287 6.01 8.75 30.67
C ARG A 287 6.55 9.14 29.30
N GLN A 288 7.70 9.79 29.26
CA GLN A 288 8.31 10.29 28.02
C GLN A 288 8.92 9.13 27.22
N ILE A 289 9.59 8.19 27.90
CA ILE A 289 10.17 7.01 27.30
C ILE A 289 9.10 6.14 26.65
N HIS A 290 8.06 5.78 27.39
CA HIS A 290 6.96 4.97 26.86
C HIS A 290 6.19 5.63 25.71
N LYS A 291 6.15 6.96 25.67
CA LYS A 291 5.55 7.70 24.57
C LYS A 291 6.41 7.72 23.32
N ASN A 292 7.72 8.00 23.50
CA ASN A 292 8.64 8.24 22.40
C ASN A 292 9.28 6.95 21.85
N TYR A 293 9.46 5.95 22.72
CA TYR A 293 10.21 4.73 22.42
C TYR A 293 9.52 3.48 22.99
N PRO A 294 8.25 3.20 22.64
CA PRO A 294 7.60 1.97 23.11
C PRO A 294 8.37 0.74 22.64
N ILE A 295 8.43 -0.29 23.51
CA ILE A 295 9.00 -1.61 23.19
C ILE A 295 7.90 -2.65 23.33
N GLU A 296 7.90 -3.64 22.43
CA GLU A 296 6.98 -4.77 22.46
C GLU A 296 7.72 -6.07 22.10
N LEU A 297 7.27 -7.20 22.64
CA LEU A 297 7.79 -8.54 22.35
C LEU A 297 6.96 -9.23 21.28
N PHE A 298 7.65 -9.74 20.26
CA PHE A 298 7.07 -10.59 19.20
C PHE A 298 7.75 -11.96 19.21
N LYS A 299 7.00 -12.98 18.79
CA LYS A 299 7.42 -14.40 18.85
C LYS A 299 7.78 -14.98 17.49
N ASN A 300 7.52 -14.22 16.42
CA ASN A 300 7.82 -14.65 15.06
C ASN A 300 8.50 -13.51 14.31
N ASP A 301 9.60 -13.81 13.65
CA ASP A 301 10.24 -12.89 12.71
C ASP A 301 9.45 -12.90 11.39
N PHE A 302 8.82 -11.77 11.07
CA PHE A 302 7.95 -11.65 9.88
C PHE A 302 8.73 -11.43 8.58
N ILE A 303 10.04 -11.26 8.65
CA ILE A 303 10.93 -11.13 7.50
C ILE A 303 11.46 -12.51 7.11
N THR A 304 11.98 -13.26 8.10
CA THR A 304 12.58 -14.58 7.87
C THR A 304 11.57 -15.73 7.97
N GLY A 305 10.43 -15.49 8.63
CA GLY A 305 9.42 -16.53 8.93
C GLY A 305 9.81 -17.46 10.07
N GLU A 306 10.91 -17.19 10.78
CA GLU A 306 11.39 -18.02 11.88
C GLU A 306 10.67 -17.68 13.19
N ALA A 307 10.31 -18.74 13.96
CA ALA A 307 9.81 -18.55 15.31
C ALA A 307 10.96 -18.16 16.24
N ARG A 308 10.97 -16.93 16.72
CA ARG A 308 11.93 -16.42 17.72
C ARG A 308 11.33 -15.28 18.52
N ASN A 309 11.74 -15.20 19.77
CA ASN A 309 11.41 -14.03 20.59
C ASN A 309 12.35 -12.88 20.23
N TYR A 310 11.77 -11.72 19.89
CA TYR A 310 12.55 -10.52 19.66
C TYR A 310 11.78 -9.27 20.13
N TYR A 311 12.53 -8.27 20.55
CA TYR A 311 11.97 -7.04 21.05
C TYR A 311 12.06 -5.97 19.96
N VAL A 312 10.96 -5.31 19.70
CA VAL A 312 10.85 -4.24 18.72
C VAL A 312 10.65 -2.93 19.45
N MET A 313 11.49 -1.96 19.16
CA MET A 313 11.35 -0.57 19.59
C MET A 313 10.88 0.27 18.42
N VAL A 314 9.90 1.12 18.66
CA VAL A 314 9.46 2.15 17.71
C VAL A 314 9.91 3.52 18.25
N GLU A 315 10.68 4.24 17.48
CA GLU A 315 11.08 5.61 17.78
C GLU A 315 10.04 6.57 17.19
N ASN A 316 9.21 7.17 18.04
CA ASN A 316 8.16 8.12 17.67
C ASN A 316 8.65 9.59 17.82
N VAL A 317 9.87 9.86 17.38
CA VAL A 317 10.52 11.19 17.49
C VAL A 317 10.84 11.69 16.07
N GLY A 318 10.17 12.75 15.63
CA GLY A 318 10.33 13.30 14.30
C GLY A 318 9.11 13.05 13.40
N GLU A 319 9.29 13.22 12.10
CA GLU A 319 8.22 13.09 11.11
C GLU A 319 7.97 11.64 10.69
N GLU A 320 8.97 10.76 10.78
CA GLU A 320 8.86 9.32 10.45
C GLU A 320 9.21 8.47 11.69
N SER A 321 8.41 7.45 11.95
CA SER A 321 8.72 6.46 12.99
C SER A 321 9.85 5.54 12.51
N LYS A 322 10.87 5.35 13.36
CA LYS A 322 11.95 4.40 13.09
C LYS A 322 11.73 3.13 13.90
N VAL A 323 11.83 1.99 13.24
CA VAL A 323 11.70 0.67 13.88
C VAL A 323 13.06 0.02 14.01
N SER A 324 13.35 -0.52 15.19
CA SER A 324 14.60 -1.22 15.46
C SER A 324 14.33 -2.48 16.30
N GLU A 325 15.03 -3.57 15.98
CA GLU A 325 15.13 -4.69 16.90
C GLU A 325 16.12 -4.30 18.02
N VAL A 326 15.77 -4.59 19.27
CA VAL A 326 16.60 -4.30 20.42
C VAL A 326 16.90 -5.57 21.23
N ILE A 327 18.10 -5.65 21.77
CA ILE A 327 18.55 -6.73 22.67
C ILE A 327 18.45 -6.18 24.09
N LEU A 328 17.48 -6.67 24.86
CA LEU A 328 17.24 -6.26 26.25
C LEU A 328 18.16 -6.93 27.25
#